data_a0fb0a103690920bfd6c49c2fc0e3589
#
_entry.id   a0fb0a103690920bfd6c49c2fc0e3589
#
_cell.length_a   1.000
_cell.length_b   1.000
_cell.length_c   1.000
_cell.angle_alpha   90.00
_cell.angle_beta   90.00
_cell.angle_gamma   90.00
#
_symmetry.space_group_name_H-M   'P 1'
#
loop_
_entity.id
_entity.type
_entity.pdbx_description
1 polymer ?
#
loop_
_entity_poly.entity_id
_entity_poly.type
_entity_poly.pdbx_seq_one_letter_code
_entity_poly.pdbx_strand_id
1 'polypeptide(L)'
;MGKRLRVGVIGGGLIAQVMHLHYLRELSDRFEISAICDLSAEARDAVAREYAVPQQFDSWQELIAQPLDAVFVLTSGSHAPAAIAAAKAGMHVLVEKPMCFSVAEGQEMIDAADQAGVTLMVAYNKRYDPAYVRLVEESAQMRDVRLFRITTLESPLEPYVSHYNLRRGGPLPKDLATKLTDDNQARITAAIGEADPLSRWAYHLVLLDSLVHELNAMRGVMGEPESLEYSDIRETGLTAIFKYGGTQCILAWVDLPGIARYEMELALYSPDRRLTLSFPSPFLRSMPTLLISETGEAKSPRSSRTEEITSFNESFKEELIHFHDCITTGREPVTSGRDTLHDIALCEAIVSVHRTRMPRERPSEPVLTAAR
;
A
#
# COMPACT_ATOMS: atom_id res chain seq x y z
N MET A 1 6.83 -18.36 -25.52
CA MET A 1 7.08 -18.22 -24.06
C MET A 1 7.94 -16.98 -23.88
N GLY A 2 7.52 -16.05 -22.99
CA GLY A 2 8.31 -14.86 -22.67
C GLY A 2 9.61 -15.20 -21.93
N LYS A 3 10.47 -14.20 -21.73
CA LYS A 3 11.71 -14.37 -20.95
C LYS A 3 11.32 -14.66 -19.49
N ARG A 4 11.80 -15.76 -18.93
CA ARG A 4 11.71 -16.07 -17.49
C ARG A 4 12.76 -15.22 -16.75
N LEU A 5 12.34 -14.46 -15.76
CA LEU A 5 13.19 -13.56 -14.99
C LEU A 5 13.75 -14.28 -13.75
N ARG A 6 15.08 -14.20 -13.56
CA ARG A 6 15.74 -14.65 -12.33
C ARG A 6 15.58 -13.56 -11.28
N VAL A 7 14.93 -13.87 -10.19
CA VAL A 7 14.61 -12.89 -9.15
C VAL A 7 15.30 -13.20 -7.82
N GLY A 8 15.79 -12.15 -7.18
CA GLY A 8 16.23 -12.18 -5.79
C GLY A 8 15.17 -11.60 -4.88
N VAL A 9 14.97 -12.19 -3.70
CA VAL A 9 14.03 -11.73 -2.69
C VAL A 9 14.79 -11.26 -1.47
N ILE A 10 14.61 -10.00 -1.07
CA ILE A 10 15.19 -9.40 0.12
C ILE A 10 14.07 -9.22 1.14
N GLY A 11 14.10 -10.02 2.21
CA GLY A 11 13.05 -10.12 3.22
C GLY A 11 12.14 -11.32 3.00
N GLY A 12 12.23 -12.32 3.87
CA GLY A 12 11.38 -13.52 3.92
C GLY A 12 10.28 -13.42 4.98
N GLY A 13 9.81 -12.20 5.30
CA GLY A 13 8.81 -11.93 6.33
C GLY A 13 7.39 -12.37 6.00
N LEU A 14 6.43 -11.82 6.74
CA LEU A 14 5.01 -12.17 6.63
C LEU A 14 4.48 -12.04 5.19
N ILE A 15 4.58 -10.83 4.61
CA ILE A 15 3.99 -10.57 3.29
C ILE A 15 4.70 -11.36 2.19
N ALA A 16 6.01 -11.58 2.31
CA ALA A 16 6.76 -12.42 1.41
C ALA A 16 6.22 -13.84 1.39
N GLN A 17 6.02 -14.46 2.56
CA GLN A 17 5.55 -15.84 2.69
C GLN A 17 4.07 -15.99 2.35
N VAL A 18 3.23 -15.05 2.80
CA VAL A 18 1.78 -15.15 2.57
C VAL A 18 1.45 -14.88 1.11
N MET A 19 2.07 -13.90 0.47
CA MET A 19 1.68 -13.44 -0.87
C MET A 19 2.78 -13.64 -1.91
N HIS A 20 3.88 -12.89 -1.86
CA HIS A 20 4.82 -12.81 -2.98
C HIS A 20 5.46 -14.14 -3.36
N LEU A 21 6.03 -14.88 -2.42
CA LEU A 21 6.68 -16.17 -2.71
C LEU A 21 5.67 -17.21 -3.21
N HIS A 22 4.45 -17.18 -2.68
CA HIS A 22 3.38 -18.06 -3.13
C HIS A 22 3.06 -17.83 -4.60
N TYR A 23 2.83 -16.57 -5.01
CA TYR A 23 2.49 -16.26 -6.40
C TYR A 23 3.69 -16.28 -7.35
N LEU A 24 4.90 -15.97 -6.89
CA LEU A 24 6.12 -16.22 -7.68
C LEU A 24 6.28 -17.69 -8.05
N ARG A 25 5.95 -18.60 -7.13
CA ARG A 25 5.94 -20.05 -7.40
C ARG A 25 4.86 -20.44 -8.41
N GLU A 26 3.64 -19.90 -8.29
CA GLU A 26 2.57 -20.13 -9.26
C GLU A 26 2.92 -19.60 -10.65
N LEU A 27 3.63 -18.49 -10.73
CA LEU A 27 4.11 -17.85 -11.96
C LEU A 27 5.51 -18.34 -12.37
N SER A 28 5.83 -19.62 -12.13
CA SER A 28 7.14 -20.21 -12.42
C SER A 28 7.50 -20.26 -13.92
N ASP A 29 6.55 -20.03 -14.79
CA ASP A 29 6.77 -19.78 -16.21
C ASP A 29 7.31 -18.37 -16.53
N ARG A 30 7.11 -17.40 -15.62
CA ARG A 30 7.55 -16.01 -15.72
C ARG A 30 8.75 -15.69 -14.84
N PHE A 31 8.83 -16.31 -13.65
CA PHE A 31 9.83 -16.01 -12.63
C PHE A 31 10.57 -17.26 -12.15
N GLU A 32 11.83 -17.08 -11.80
CA GLU A 32 12.65 -18.05 -11.08
C GLU A 32 13.17 -17.40 -9.80
N ILE A 33 12.77 -17.93 -8.63
CA ILE A 33 13.29 -17.47 -7.34
C ILE A 33 14.72 -18.03 -7.22
N SER A 34 15.71 -17.21 -7.58
CA SER A 34 17.12 -17.65 -7.65
C SER A 34 17.89 -17.40 -6.37
N ALA A 35 17.48 -16.40 -5.59
CA ALA A 35 18.17 -16.03 -4.35
C ALA A 35 17.19 -15.47 -3.30
N ILE A 36 17.47 -15.69 -2.02
CA ILE A 36 16.79 -15.08 -0.89
C ILE A 36 17.77 -14.51 0.11
N CYS A 37 17.45 -13.34 0.65
CA CYS A 37 18.15 -12.70 1.75
C CYS A 37 17.20 -12.45 2.91
N ASP A 38 17.59 -12.86 4.11
CA ASP A 38 16.94 -12.50 5.36
C ASP A 38 17.96 -12.47 6.50
N LEU A 39 17.78 -11.57 7.45
CA LEU A 39 18.64 -11.43 8.63
C LEU A 39 18.53 -12.64 9.57
N SER A 40 17.35 -13.30 9.61
CA SER A 40 17.16 -14.52 10.39
C SER A 40 17.56 -15.73 9.58
N ALA A 41 18.65 -16.40 10.00
CA ALA A 41 19.11 -17.65 9.39
C ALA A 41 18.01 -18.72 9.40
N GLU A 42 17.28 -18.84 10.53
CA GLU A 42 16.22 -19.85 10.68
C GLU A 42 15.07 -19.62 9.70
N ALA A 43 14.57 -18.37 9.57
CA ALA A 43 13.53 -18.02 8.63
C ALA A 43 14.00 -18.20 7.18
N ARG A 44 15.20 -17.70 6.87
CA ARG A 44 15.83 -17.82 5.54
C ARG A 44 15.95 -19.26 5.08
N ASP A 45 16.53 -20.14 5.92
CA ASP A 45 16.71 -21.57 5.61
C ASP A 45 15.37 -22.29 5.43
N ALA A 46 14.36 -21.93 6.23
CA ALA A 46 13.05 -22.55 6.15
C ALA A 46 12.32 -22.14 4.86
N VAL A 47 12.35 -20.84 4.52
CA VAL A 47 11.77 -20.32 3.27
C VAL A 47 12.52 -20.87 2.06
N ALA A 48 13.84 -20.89 2.07
CA ALA A 48 14.63 -21.43 0.97
C ALA A 48 14.30 -22.91 0.68
N ARG A 49 14.13 -23.72 1.73
CA ARG A 49 13.71 -25.13 1.56
C ARG A 49 12.30 -25.25 1.01
N GLU A 50 11.35 -24.44 1.52
CA GLU A 50 9.95 -24.50 1.09
C GLU A 50 9.75 -24.11 -0.37
N TYR A 51 10.49 -23.12 -0.83
CA TYR A 51 10.40 -22.60 -2.19
C TYR A 51 11.52 -23.09 -3.12
N ALA A 52 12.38 -24.01 -2.65
CA ALA A 52 13.52 -24.56 -3.39
C ALA A 52 14.46 -23.47 -3.93
N VAL A 53 14.74 -22.43 -3.14
CA VAL A 53 15.61 -21.32 -3.52
C VAL A 53 17.07 -21.78 -3.41
N PRO A 54 17.86 -21.72 -4.51
CA PRO A 54 19.21 -22.31 -4.52
C PRO A 54 20.25 -21.49 -3.75
N GLN A 55 20.08 -20.16 -3.66
CA GLN A 55 21.08 -19.28 -3.04
C GLN A 55 20.50 -18.51 -1.87
N GLN A 56 21.25 -18.42 -0.79
CA GLN A 56 20.84 -17.81 0.46
C GLN A 56 21.91 -16.85 0.96
N PHE A 57 21.47 -15.65 1.42
CA PHE A 57 22.35 -14.58 1.89
C PHE A 57 21.79 -13.97 3.18
N ASP A 58 22.67 -13.51 4.07
CA ASP A 58 22.33 -12.69 5.23
C ASP A 58 22.53 -11.19 4.99
N SER A 59 23.13 -10.85 3.85
CA SER A 59 23.39 -9.50 3.36
C SER A 59 22.73 -9.31 2.00
N TRP A 60 21.88 -8.29 1.90
CA TRP A 60 21.28 -7.93 0.61
C TRP A 60 22.34 -7.43 -0.40
N GLN A 61 23.48 -6.91 0.07
CA GLN A 61 24.60 -6.52 -0.79
C GLN A 61 25.19 -7.73 -1.53
N GLU A 62 25.33 -8.86 -0.84
CA GLU A 62 25.81 -10.10 -1.46
C GLU A 62 24.79 -10.68 -2.43
N LEU A 63 23.49 -10.56 -2.12
CA LEU A 63 22.43 -10.97 -3.04
C LEU A 63 22.45 -10.13 -4.31
N ILE A 64 22.58 -8.80 -4.21
CA ILE A 64 22.64 -7.89 -5.37
C ILE A 64 23.88 -8.15 -6.25
N ALA A 65 24.96 -8.71 -5.71
CA ALA A 65 26.14 -9.10 -6.49
C ALA A 65 25.90 -10.33 -7.38
N GLN A 66 24.75 -11.01 -7.25
CA GLN A 66 24.41 -12.19 -8.07
C GLN A 66 23.85 -11.79 -9.44
N PRO A 67 23.94 -12.65 -10.46
CA PRO A 67 23.43 -12.38 -11.80
C PRO A 67 21.90 -12.54 -11.85
N LEU A 68 21.18 -11.54 -11.36
CA LEU A 68 19.71 -11.48 -11.28
C LEU A 68 19.16 -10.51 -12.33
N ASP A 69 17.93 -10.74 -12.79
CA ASP A 69 17.21 -9.83 -13.70
C ASP A 69 16.39 -8.80 -12.89
N ALA A 70 15.88 -9.17 -11.70
CA ALA A 70 15.10 -8.30 -10.84
C ALA A 70 15.28 -8.64 -9.36
N VAL A 71 14.96 -7.67 -8.50
CA VAL A 71 14.96 -7.84 -7.03
C VAL A 71 13.62 -7.39 -6.45
N PHE A 72 13.12 -8.20 -5.52
CA PHE A 72 11.94 -7.90 -4.71
C PHE A 72 12.41 -7.47 -3.32
N VAL A 73 12.16 -6.23 -2.94
CA VAL A 73 12.52 -5.68 -1.61
C VAL A 73 11.27 -5.71 -0.74
N LEU A 74 11.19 -6.72 0.13
CA LEU A 74 10.00 -7.06 0.93
C LEU A 74 10.27 -6.95 2.45
N THR A 75 11.25 -6.15 2.83
CA THR A 75 11.64 -5.93 4.24
C THR A 75 10.68 -4.97 4.93
N SER A 76 10.70 -4.96 6.25
CA SER A 76 10.15 -3.84 7.03
C SER A 76 11.16 -2.68 7.07
N GLY A 77 10.67 -1.45 7.28
CA GLY A 77 11.50 -0.24 7.30
C GLY A 77 11.68 0.38 5.91
N SER A 78 12.73 1.18 5.72
CA SER A 78 12.98 1.80 4.42
C SER A 78 13.50 0.80 3.40
N HIS A 79 12.90 0.79 2.23
CA HIS A 79 13.32 -0.02 1.09
C HIS A 79 14.42 0.65 0.24
N ALA A 80 14.62 1.96 0.41
CA ALA A 80 15.45 2.76 -0.47
C ALA A 80 16.91 2.29 -0.57
N PRO A 81 17.64 1.95 0.49
CA PRO A 81 19.04 1.54 0.35
C PRO A 81 19.23 0.33 -0.56
N ALA A 82 18.40 -0.69 -0.40
CA ALA A 82 18.48 -1.91 -1.20
C ALA A 82 17.98 -1.68 -2.64
N ALA A 83 16.88 -0.92 -2.79
CA ALA A 83 16.31 -0.59 -4.10
C ALA A 83 17.27 0.25 -4.96
N ILE A 84 17.88 1.28 -4.38
CA ILE A 84 18.88 2.13 -5.06
C ILE A 84 20.10 1.30 -5.49
N ALA A 85 20.60 0.43 -4.61
CA ALA A 85 21.73 -0.42 -4.94
C ALA A 85 21.42 -1.43 -6.05
N ALA A 86 20.23 -2.06 -6.00
CA ALA A 86 19.77 -2.98 -7.04
C ALA A 86 19.59 -2.28 -8.39
N ALA A 87 18.95 -1.10 -8.40
CA ALA A 87 18.81 -0.29 -9.61
C ALA A 87 20.17 0.08 -10.22
N LYS A 88 21.12 0.57 -9.41
CA LYS A 88 22.49 0.89 -9.87
C LYS A 88 23.25 -0.34 -10.38
N ALA A 89 22.91 -1.54 -9.93
CA ALA A 89 23.45 -2.80 -10.46
C ALA A 89 22.75 -3.27 -11.75
N GLY A 90 21.79 -2.49 -12.27
CA GLY A 90 21.08 -2.79 -13.51
C GLY A 90 19.92 -3.77 -13.36
N MET A 91 19.41 -3.98 -12.14
CA MET A 91 18.30 -4.88 -11.88
C MET A 91 16.99 -4.09 -11.85
N HIS A 92 15.92 -4.67 -12.39
CA HIS A 92 14.57 -4.18 -12.18
C HIS A 92 14.17 -4.38 -10.71
N VAL A 93 13.37 -3.46 -10.16
CA VAL A 93 13.07 -3.43 -8.72
C VAL A 93 11.57 -3.39 -8.49
N LEU A 94 11.07 -4.34 -7.70
CA LEU A 94 9.77 -4.26 -7.06
C LEU A 94 10.00 -4.06 -5.55
N VAL A 95 9.41 -3.02 -4.98
CA VAL A 95 9.47 -2.75 -3.54
C VAL A 95 8.10 -2.87 -2.91
N GLU A 96 8.03 -3.41 -1.70
CA GLU A 96 6.82 -3.33 -0.89
C GLU A 96 6.49 -1.88 -0.52
N LYS A 97 5.23 -1.66 -0.21
CA LYS A 97 4.79 -0.38 0.36
C LYS A 97 5.20 -0.28 1.86
N PRO A 98 5.45 0.92 2.37
CA PRO A 98 5.62 2.16 1.62
C PRO A 98 6.89 2.12 0.79
N MET A 99 6.92 2.79 -0.36
CA MET A 99 8.12 2.85 -1.20
C MET A 99 9.35 3.30 -0.39
N CYS A 100 9.16 4.31 0.44
CA CYS A 100 10.17 4.98 1.25
C CYS A 100 9.53 5.77 2.39
N PHE A 101 10.34 6.45 3.21
CA PHE A 101 9.85 7.26 4.32
C PHE A 101 9.67 8.74 3.99
N SER A 102 10.26 9.25 2.90
CA SER A 102 10.15 10.67 2.53
C SER A 102 10.18 10.87 1.03
N VAL A 103 9.63 12.00 0.58
CA VAL A 103 9.69 12.42 -0.84
C VAL A 103 11.14 12.50 -1.34
N ALA A 104 12.06 13.02 -0.52
CA ALA A 104 13.47 13.12 -0.91
C ALA A 104 14.09 11.74 -1.16
N GLU A 105 13.84 10.78 -0.25
CA GLU A 105 14.31 9.42 -0.38
C GLU A 105 13.72 8.71 -1.61
N GLY A 106 12.43 8.91 -1.87
CA GLY A 106 11.76 8.37 -3.04
C GLY A 106 12.30 8.94 -4.35
N GLN A 107 12.67 10.21 -4.38
CA GLN A 107 13.30 10.82 -5.54
C GLN A 107 14.67 10.19 -5.85
N GLU A 108 15.47 9.89 -4.83
CA GLU A 108 16.75 9.17 -5.01
C GLU A 108 16.56 7.78 -5.60
N MET A 109 15.48 7.06 -5.22
CA MET A 109 15.13 5.76 -5.80
C MET A 109 14.77 5.89 -7.28
N ILE A 110 13.96 6.89 -7.62
CA ILE A 110 13.54 7.17 -9.01
C ILE A 110 14.76 7.52 -9.85
N ASP A 111 15.59 8.44 -9.38
CA ASP A 111 16.80 8.88 -10.11
C ASP A 111 17.75 7.70 -10.37
N ALA A 112 17.91 6.80 -9.40
CA ALA A 112 18.75 5.61 -9.57
C ALA A 112 18.19 4.65 -10.63
N ALA A 113 16.87 4.44 -10.63
CA ALA A 113 16.21 3.59 -11.62
C ALA A 113 16.27 4.17 -13.03
N ASP A 114 16.05 5.49 -13.16
CA ASP A 114 16.13 6.20 -14.45
C ASP A 114 17.53 6.16 -15.04
N GLN A 115 18.54 6.46 -14.24
CA GLN A 115 19.93 6.45 -14.67
C GLN A 115 20.37 5.07 -15.15
N ALA A 116 19.84 4.02 -14.54
CA ALA A 116 20.13 2.64 -14.92
C ALA A 116 19.21 2.12 -16.05
N GLY A 117 18.15 2.82 -16.40
CA GLY A 117 17.15 2.37 -17.37
C GLY A 117 16.37 1.13 -16.95
N VAL A 118 16.13 0.97 -15.63
CA VAL A 118 15.42 -0.17 -15.06
C VAL A 118 14.04 0.22 -14.52
N THR A 119 13.16 -0.76 -14.45
CA THR A 119 11.81 -0.58 -13.89
C THR A 119 11.89 -0.48 -12.36
N LEU A 120 11.28 0.56 -11.78
CA LEU A 120 10.97 0.66 -10.36
C LEU A 120 9.45 0.64 -10.17
N MET A 121 8.93 -0.40 -9.55
CA MET A 121 7.51 -0.60 -9.27
C MET A 121 7.30 -0.76 -7.77
N VAL A 122 6.22 -0.18 -7.25
CA VAL A 122 5.82 -0.30 -5.85
C VAL A 122 4.60 -1.21 -5.74
N ALA A 123 4.61 -2.12 -4.76
CA ALA A 123 3.60 -3.14 -4.55
C ALA A 123 2.33 -2.55 -3.92
N TYR A 124 1.51 -1.91 -4.72
CA TYR A 124 0.15 -1.47 -4.38
C TYR A 124 -0.87 -2.42 -5.01
N ASN A 125 -0.94 -3.63 -4.49
CA ASN A 125 -1.75 -4.72 -5.02
C ASN A 125 -3.20 -4.31 -5.36
N LYS A 126 -3.81 -3.44 -4.56
CA LYS A 126 -5.21 -2.97 -4.77
C LYS A 126 -5.43 -2.30 -6.13
N ARG A 127 -4.40 -1.69 -6.73
CA ARG A 127 -4.47 -1.09 -8.08
C ARG A 127 -4.61 -2.14 -9.20
N TYR A 128 -4.27 -3.39 -8.89
CA TYR A 128 -4.32 -4.53 -9.80
C TYR A 128 -5.50 -5.45 -9.55
N ASP A 129 -6.32 -5.16 -8.53
CA ASP A 129 -7.54 -5.89 -8.25
C ASP A 129 -8.54 -5.70 -9.41
N PRO A 130 -9.06 -6.80 -10.01
CA PRO A 130 -9.98 -6.67 -11.15
C PRO A 130 -11.23 -5.85 -10.86
N ALA A 131 -11.77 -5.92 -9.64
CA ALA A 131 -12.93 -5.12 -9.26
C ALA A 131 -12.59 -3.64 -9.08
N TYR A 132 -11.36 -3.33 -8.64
CA TYR A 132 -10.88 -1.95 -8.60
C TYR A 132 -10.69 -1.38 -10.02
N VAL A 133 -10.10 -2.15 -10.93
CA VAL A 133 -9.98 -1.73 -12.34
C VAL A 133 -11.37 -1.44 -12.92
N ARG A 134 -12.33 -2.32 -12.64
CA ARG A 134 -13.72 -2.13 -13.03
C ARG A 134 -14.37 -0.88 -12.41
N LEU A 135 -14.11 -0.62 -11.12
CA LEU A 135 -14.55 0.62 -10.46
C LEU A 135 -14.03 1.86 -11.18
N VAL A 136 -12.76 1.89 -11.56
CA VAL A 136 -12.15 3.03 -12.28
C VAL A 136 -12.85 3.25 -13.63
N GLU A 137 -13.10 2.19 -14.40
CA GLU A 137 -13.83 2.26 -15.68
C GLU A 137 -15.26 2.81 -15.51
N GLU A 138 -15.97 2.32 -14.50
CA GLU A 138 -17.34 2.73 -14.20
C GLU A 138 -17.41 4.17 -13.65
N SER A 139 -16.45 4.55 -12.81
CA SER A 139 -16.37 5.89 -12.23
C SER A 139 -16.12 6.97 -13.30
N ALA A 140 -15.34 6.65 -14.32
CA ALA A 140 -15.07 7.56 -15.45
C ALA A 140 -16.34 7.92 -16.24
N GLN A 141 -17.41 7.13 -16.12
CA GLN A 141 -18.70 7.37 -16.75
C GLN A 141 -19.67 8.18 -15.85
N MET A 142 -19.33 8.35 -14.56
CA MET A 142 -20.17 9.12 -13.64
C MET A 142 -20.03 10.61 -13.91
N ARG A 143 -21.17 11.34 -13.80
CA ARG A 143 -21.21 12.79 -13.91
C ARG A 143 -21.59 13.39 -12.56
N ASP A 144 -21.06 14.56 -12.26
CA ASP A 144 -21.39 15.31 -11.03
C ASP A 144 -21.19 14.42 -9.77
N VAL A 145 -20.00 13.80 -9.65
CA VAL A 145 -19.64 13.09 -8.41
C VAL A 145 -19.56 14.14 -7.31
N ARG A 146 -20.39 13.99 -6.29
CA ARG A 146 -20.54 14.97 -5.18
C ARG A 146 -19.69 14.61 -3.99
N LEU A 147 -19.53 13.30 -3.75
CA LEU A 147 -18.76 12.77 -2.65
C LEU A 147 -18.01 11.52 -3.12
N PHE A 148 -16.73 11.46 -2.76
CA PHE A 148 -15.95 10.24 -2.74
C PHE A 148 -15.60 9.91 -1.27
N ARG A 149 -16.02 8.77 -0.78
CA ARG A 149 -15.74 8.34 0.59
C ARG A 149 -14.82 7.14 0.56
N ILE A 150 -13.79 7.18 1.37
CA ILE A 150 -12.87 6.08 1.61
C ILE A 150 -12.87 5.81 3.11
N THR A 151 -13.13 4.57 3.49
CA THR A 151 -13.20 4.19 4.91
C THR A 151 -12.42 2.91 5.10
N THR A 152 -11.50 2.91 6.06
CA THR A 152 -10.80 1.71 6.50
C THR A 152 -11.12 1.44 7.97
N LEU A 153 -11.71 0.27 8.21
CA LEU A 153 -11.94 -0.28 9.54
C LEU A 153 -10.82 -1.28 9.80
N GLU A 154 -9.81 -0.82 10.55
CA GLU A 154 -8.66 -1.66 10.87
C GLU A 154 -9.03 -2.70 11.91
N SER A 155 -8.46 -3.87 11.81
CA SER A 155 -8.78 -5.01 12.66
C SER A 155 -7.51 -5.73 13.11
N PRO A 156 -7.55 -6.54 14.16
CA PRO A 156 -6.40 -7.36 14.55
C PRO A 156 -5.92 -8.24 13.40
N LEU A 157 -4.61 -8.26 13.17
CA LEU A 157 -3.97 -9.05 12.11
C LEU A 157 -4.01 -10.56 12.38
N GLU A 158 -3.83 -10.98 13.61
CA GLU A 158 -3.64 -12.39 13.99
C GLU A 158 -4.72 -13.34 13.45
N PRO A 159 -6.04 -13.03 13.49
CA PRO A 159 -7.08 -13.90 12.93
C PRO A 159 -6.91 -14.20 11.43
N TYR A 160 -6.29 -13.29 10.69
CA TYR A 160 -6.08 -13.45 9.23
C TYR A 160 -4.82 -14.23 8.89
N VAL A 161 -3.85 -14.32 9.80
CA VAL A 161 -2.54 -14.93 9.51
C VAL A 161 -2.25 -16.19 10.32
N SER A 162 -3.02 -16.47 11.37
CA SER A 162 -2.80 -17.61 12.27
C SER A 162 -2.96 -18.98 11.60
N HIS A 163 -3.70 -19.06 10.49
CA HIS A 163 -3.89 -20.28 9.72
C HIS A 163 -2.74 -20.58 8.74
N TYR A 164 -1.83 -19.63 8.51
CA TYR A 164 -0.64 -19.86 7.70
C TYR A 164 0.49 -20.45 8.54
N ASN A 165 1.21 -21.42 7.97
CA ASN A 165 2.38 -21.99 8.59
C ASN A 165 3.61 -21.09 8.39
N LEU A 166 3.60 -19.91 9.03
CA LEU A 166 4.66 -18.90 8.89
C LEU A 166 5.96 -19.38 9.52
N ARG A 167 7.05 -19.24 8.78
CA ARG A 167 8.41 -19.47 9.25
C ARG A 167 8.93 -18.19 9.90
N ARG A 168 8.70 -18.06 11.18
CA ARG A 168 9.17 -16.91 11.97
C ARG A 168 10.60 -17.18 12.44
N GLY A 169 11.47 -16.21 12.27
CA GLY A 169 12.79 -16.24 12.86
C GLY A 169 12.77 -15.87 14.35
N GLY A 170 13.89 -16.12 15.03
CA GLY A 170 14.11 -15.61 16.38
C GLY A 170 14.21 -14.08 16.41
N PRO A 171 14.24 -13.48 17.60
CA PRO A 171 14.42 -12.04 17.74
C PRO A 171 15.78 -11.60 17.18
N LEU A 172 15.80 -10.44 16.53
CA LEU A 172 17.04 -9.84 16.05
C LEU A 172 17.99 -9.53 17.23
N PRO A 173 19.32 -9.57 17.00
CA PRO A 173 20.29 -9.06 17.96
C PRO A 173 19.92 -7.64 18.40
N LYS A 174 20.05 -7.36 19.72
CA LYS A 174 19.60 -6.07 20.28
C LYS A 174 20.23 -4.87 19.59
N ASP A 175 21.53 -4.92 19.31
CA ASP A 175 22.25 -3.82 18.65
C ASP A 175 21.70 -3.54 17.25
N LEU A 176 21.35 -4.59 16.49
CA LEU A 176 20.78 -4.47 15.17
C LEU A 176 19.35 -3.91 15.24
N ALA A 177 18.53 -4.42 16.18
CA ALA A 177 17.17 -3.91 16.39
C ALA A 177 17.18 -2.42 16.77
N THR A 178 18.09 -2.00 17.66
CA THR A 178 18.26 -0.59 18.03
C THR A 178 18.65 0.24 16.81
N LYS A 179 19.67 -0.20 16.06
CA LYS A 179 20.13 0.51 14.85
C LYS A 179 19.00 0.70 13.82
N LEU A 180 18.18 -0.33 13.57
CA LEU A 180 17.04 -0.23 12.65
C LEU A 180 15.97 0.73 13.17
N THR A 181 15.72 0.72 14.48
CA THR A 181 14.77 1.66 15.10
C THR A 181 15.27 3.09 14.97
N ASP A 182 16.54 3.36 15.29
CA ASP A 182 17.14 4.69 15.21
C ASP A 182 17.14 5.21 13.75
N ASP A 183 17.45 4.35 12.78
CA ASP A 183 17.40 4.68 11.36
C ASP A 183 15.98 5.08 10.92
N ASN A 184 14.97 4.29 11.29
CA ASN A 184 13.57 4.62 11.00
C ASN A 184 13.17 5.95 11.64
N GLN A 185 13.57 6.20 12.90
CA GLN A 185 13.26 7.47 13.57
C GLN A 185 13.95 8.67 12.90
N ALA A 186 15.18 8.51 12.44
CA ALA A 186 15.89 9.55 11.69
C ALA A 186 15.19 9.86 10.37
N ARG A 187 14.72 8.83 9.63
CA ARG A 187 13.98 8.99 8.37
C ARG A 187 12.62 9.66 8.58
N ILE A 188 11.89 9.30 9.64
CA ILE A 188 10.64 9.98 10.01
C ILE A 188 10.91 11.46 10.30
N THR A 189 11.97 11.76 11.04
CA THR A 189 12.36 13.16 11.31
C THR A 189 12.72 13.90 10.02
N ALA A 190 13.40 13.26 9.09
CA ALA A 190 13.71 13.87 7.79
C ALA A 190 12.45 14.16 6.96
N ALA A 191 11.41 13.33 7.07
CA ALA A 191 10.15 13.49 6.34
C ALA A 191 9.25 14.59 6.93
N ILE A 192 8.96 14.52 8.22
CA ILE A 192 7.95 15.37 8.87
C ILE A 192 8.52 16.38 9.88
N GLY A 193 9.86 16.49 9.97
CA GLY A 193 10.55 17.34 10.93
C GLY A 193 10.37 16.87 12.38
N GLU A 194 10.70 17.76 13.32
CA GLU A 194 10.41 17.53 14.73
C GLU A 194 8.89 17.56 14.93
N ALA A 195 8.34 16.44 15.37
CA ALA A 195 6.91 16.24 15.57
C ALA A 195 6.64 15.57 16.92
N ASP A 196 5.44 15.79 17.44
CA ASP A 196 4.96 15.13 18.65
C ASP A 196 4.83 13.61 18.47
N PRO A 197 4.80 12.82 19.57
CA PRO A 197 4.76 11.37 19.50
C PRO A 197 3.56 10.81 18.71
N LEU A 198 2.38 11.45 18.79
CA LEU A 198 1.17 11.02 18.07
C LEU A 198 1.34 11.20 16.56
N SER A 199 1.85 12.36 16.13
CA SER A 199 2.14 12.63 14.71
C SER A 199 3.18 11.65 14.15
N ARG A 200 4.25 11.34 14.89
CA ARG A 200 5.28 10.37 14.49
C ARG A 200 4.73 8.95 14.38
N TRP A 201 3.96 8.52 15.37
CA TRP A 201 3.28 7.23 15.36
C TRP A 201 2.32 7.11 14.17
N ALA A 202 1.46 8.12 13.98
CA ALA A 202 0.49 8.11 12.90
C ALA A 202 1.16 8.13 11.52
N TYR A 203 2.24 8.91 11.35
CA TYR A 203 2.99 8.91 10.10
C TYR A 203 3.53 7.53 9.76
N HIS A 204 4.20 6.88 10.72
CA HIS A 204 4.88 5.60 10.48
C HIS A 204 3.89 4.44 10.36
N LEU A 205 2.99 4.28 11.36
CA LEU A 205 2.19 3.06 11.51
C LEU A 205 0.76 3.17 10.94
N VAL A 206 0.26 4.37 10.71
CA VAL A 206 -1.07 4.56 10.11
C VAL A 206 -0.96 4.99 8.66
N LEU A 207 -0.24 6.09 8.38
CA LEU A 207 -0.15 6.63 7.02
C LEU A 207 0.70 5.75 6.12
N LEU A 208 1.97 5.51 6.48
CA LEU A 208 2.90 4.74 5.63
C LEU A 208 2.59 3.24 5.63
N ASP A 209 2.07 2.67 6.72
CA ASP A 209 1.81 1.23 6.76
C ASP A 209 0.43 0.84 6.23
N SER A 210 -0.62 1.61 6.54
CA SER A 210 -2.00 1.32 6.14
C SER A 210 -2.49 2.27 5.04
N LEU A 211 -2.68 3.55 5.37
CA LEU A 211 -3.42 4.51 4.54
C LEU A 211 -2.75 4.90 3.22
N VAL A 212 -1.48 4.61 3.05
CA VAL A 212 -0.79 4.77 1.76
C VAL A 212 -1.48 3.96 0.64
N HIS A 213 -2.12 2.84 0.95
CA HIS A 213 -2.95 2.08 0.00
C HIS A 213 -4.19 2.84 -0.43
N GLU A 214 -4.88 3.48 0.52
CA GLU A 214 -6.08 4.26 0.29
C GLU A 214 -5.78 5.51 -0.53
N LEU A 215 -4.67 6.20 -0.22
CA LEU A 215 -4.21 7.36 -0.97
C LEU A 215 -3.86 6.99 -2.41
N ASN A 216 -3.16 5.89 -2.62
CA ASN A 216 -2.84 5.39 -3.95
C ASN A 216 -4.11 4.97 -4.72
N ALA A 217 -5.05 4.26 -4.08
CA ALA A 217 -6.32 3.89 -4.70
C ALA A 217 -7.19 5.12 -5.01
N MET A 218 -7.22 6.11 -4.11
CA MET A 218 -7.91 7.39 -4.32
C MET A 218 -7.41 8.10 -5.57
N ARG A 219 -6.09 8.25 -5.69
CA ARG A 219 -5.45 8.90 -6.83
C ARG A 219 -5.68 8.14 -8.14
N GLY A 220 -5.71 6.81 -8.07
CA GLY A 220 -6.02 5.99 -9.24
C GLY A 220 -7.45 6.15 -9.77
N VAL A 221 -8.41 6.56 -8.93
CA VAL A 221 -9.81 6.83 -9.33
C VAL A 221 -9.99 8.28 -9.79
N MET A 222 -9.46 9.24 -9.04
CA MET A 222 -9.76 10.68 -9.22
C MET A 222 -8.59 11.51 -9.71
N GLY A 223 -7.39 10.95 -9.83
CA GLY A 223 -6.16 11.71 -10.08
C GLY A 223 -5.64 12.42 -8.82
N GLU A 224 -4.84 13.47 -9.02
CA GLU A 224 -4.29 14.26 -7.92
C GLU A 224 -5.36 15.18 -7.32
N PRO A 225 -5.46 15.30 -5.98
CA PRO A 225 -6.35 16.26 -5.35
C PRO A 225 -5.87 17.69 -5.58
N GLU A 226 -6.81 18.62 -5.74
CA GLU A 226 -6.49 20.06 -5.84
C GLU A 226 -5.90 20.60 -4.52
N SER A 227 -6.41 20.09 -3.39
CA SER A 227 -5.97 20.49 -2.06
C SER A 227 -6.35 19.45 -0.99
N LEU A 228 -5.58 19.44 0.10
CA LEU A 228 -5.93 18.81 1.37
C LEU A 228 -6.48 19.92 2.29
N GLU A 229 -7.78 19.88 2.56
CA GLU A 229 -8.49 20.94 3.31
C GLU A 229 -8.53 20.71 4.82
N TYR A 230 -8.42 19.44 5.22
CA TYR A 230 -8.58 19.04 6.63
C TYR A 230 -7.79 17.77 6.93
N SER A 231 -7.21 17.72 8.13
CA SER A 231 -6.68 16.50 8.72
C SER A 231 -6.86 16.54 10.23
N ASP A 232 -7.27 15.40 10.80
CA ASP A 232 -7.39 15.17 12.25
C ASP A 232 -6.83 13.78 12.57
N ILE A 233 -5.77 13.76 13.38
CA ILE A 233 -5.09 12.53 13.81
C ILE A 233 -5.39 12.30 15.28
N ARG A 234 -5.82 11.10 15.63
CA ARG A 234 -6.11 10.65 16.99
C ARG A 234 -5.49 9.26 17.21
N GLU A 235 -5.37 8.84 18.44
CA GLU A 235 -4.86 7.51 18.79
C GLU A 235 -5.69 6.37 18.18
N THR A 236 -6.98 6.58 17.97
CA THR A 236 -7.93 5.54 17.50
C THR A 236 -8.53 5.83 16.13
N GLY A 237 -8.05 6.86 15.44
CA GLY A 237 -8.62 7.21 14.15
C GLY A 237 -7.90 8.36 13.46
N LEU A 238 -8.08 8.44 12.13
CA LEU A 238 -7.59 9.51 11.30
C LEU A 238 -8.68 9.93 10.31
N THR A 239 -8.85 11.23 10.11
CA THR A 239 -9.73 11.76 9.07
C THR A 239 -8.98 12.79 8.23
N ALA A 240 -9.03 12.67 6.91
CA ALA A 240 -8.54 13.67 5.97
C ALA A 240 -9.63 14.02 4.95
N ILE A 241 -9.65 15.29 4.52
CA ILE A 241 -10.62 15.78 3.52
C ILE A 241 -9.85 16.44 2.37
N PHE A 242 -10.03 15.90 1.19
CA PHE A 242 -9.43 16.38 -0.05
C PHE A 242 -10.48 17.00 -0.96
N LYS A 243 -10.06 17.91 -1.82
CA LYS A 243 -10.88 18.58 -2.82
C LYS A 243 -10.51 18.13 -4.23
N TYR A 244 -11.52 17.86 -5.05
CA TYR A 244 -11.43 17.54 -6.47
C TYR A 244 -12.49 18.34 -7.23
N GLY A 245 -12.21 19.61 -7.57
CA GLY A 245 -13.22 20.48 -8.18
C GLY A 245 -14.46 20.63 -7.32
N GLY A 246 -15.59 20.13 -7.81
CA GLY A 246 -16.87 20.11 -7.07
C GLY A 246 -17.06 18.90 -6.15
N THR A 247 -16.16 17.92 -6.20
CA THR A 247 -16.22 16.69 -5.40
C THR A 247 -15.41 16.84 -4.11
N GLN A 248 -16.03 16.55 -2.97
CA GLN A 248 -15.31 16.37 -1.71
C GLN A 248 -14.88 14.90 -1.59
N CYS A 249 -13.64 14.64 -1.22
CA CYS A 249 -13.18 13.30 -0.87
C CYS A 249 -12.89 13.22 0.64
N ILE A 250 -13.51 12.26 1.32
CA ILE A 250 -13.32 12.01 2.75
C ILE A 250 -12.63 10.68 2.91
N LEU A 251 -11.46 10.70 3.54
CA LEU A 251 -10.73 9.51 3.96
C LEU A 251 -10.84 9.39 5.47
N ALA A 252 -11.28 8.23 5.95
CA ALA A 252 -11.40 7.92 7.38
C ALA A 252 -10.78 6.56 7.69
N TRP A 253 -9.95 6.50 8.72
CA TRP A 253 -9.39 5.29 9.28
C TRP A 253 -9.78 5.18 10.75
N VAL A 254 -10.18 3.98 11.18
CA VAL A 254 -10.59 3.71 12.56
C VAL A 254 -9.97 2.40 13.02
N ASP A 255 -9.30 2.40 14.17
CA ASP A 255 -8.78 1.20 14.82
C ASP A 255 -9.88 0.50 15.62
N LEU A 256 -10.12 -0.78 15.32
CA LEU A 256 -11.15 -1.61 15.94
C LEU A 256 -10.53 -2.90 16.53
N PRO A 257 -9.72 -2.81 17.59
CA PRO A 257 -8.95 -3.94 18.11
C PRO A 257 -9.81 -5.11 18.64
N GLY A 258 -11.08 -4.90 18.88
CA GLY A 258 -12.03 -5.94 19.34
C GLY A 258 -12.85 -6.61 18.22
N ILE A 259 -12.70 -6.17 16.97
CA ILE A 259 -13.51 -6.67 15.84
C ILE A 259 -12.58 -7.25 14.77
N ALA A 260 -12.53 -8.58 14.67
CA ALA A 260 -11.74 -9.28 13.67
C ALA A 260 -12.44 -9.28 12.29
N ARG A 261 -12.77 -8.09 11.79
CA ARG A 261 -13.35 -7.89 10.48
C ARG A 261 -12.76 -6.63 9.86
N TYR A 262 -11.70 -6.83 9.08
CA TYR A 262 -11.15 -5.76 8.26
C TYR A 262 -12.13 -5.37 7.15
N GLU A 263 -12.26 -4.08 6.90
CA GLU A 263 -13.02 -3.56 5.78
C GLU A 263 -12.34 -2.30 5.25
N MET A 264 -12.07 -2.28 3.94
CA MET A 264 -11.70 -1.08 3.22
C MET A 264 -12.73 -0.84 2.14
N GLU A 265 -13.40 0.30 2.20
CA GLU A 265 -14.45 0.67 1.26
C GLU A 265 -14.10 1.96 0.51
N LEU A 266 -14.30 1.93 -0.82
CA LEU A 266 -14.31 3.09 -1.69
C LEU A 266 -15.74 3.29 -2.21
N ALA A 267 -16.32 4.48 -1.98
CA ALA A 267 -17.71 4.76 -2.39
C ALA A 267 -17.83 6.13 -3.07
N LEU A 268 -18.31 6.13 -4.32
CA LEU A 268 -18.59 7.33 -5.11
C LEU A 268 -20.09 7.58 -5.22
N TYR A 269 -20.49 8.83 -5.08
CA TYR A 269 -21.87 9.25 -5.05
C TYR A 269 -22.13 10.37 -6.06
N SER A 270 -23.04 10.14 -7.01
CA SER A 270 -23.59 11.14 -7.93
C SER A 270 -25.11 11.26 -7.75
N PRO A 271 -25.80 12.18 -8.42
CA PRO A 271 -27.24 12.34 -8.27
C PRO A 271 -28.07 11.11 -8.60
N ASP A 272 -27.60 10.26 -9.48
CA ASP A 272 -28.31 9.14 -10.08
C ASP A 272 -27.58 7.79 -9.97
N ARG A 273 -26.36 7.80 -9.43
CA ARG A 273 -25.53 6.59 -9.33
C ARG A 273 -24.69 6.57 -8.04
N ARG A 274 -24.58 5.38 -7.45
CA ARG A 274 -23.61 5.07 -6.41
C ARG A 274 -22.77 3.87 -6.86
N LEU A 275 -21.45 3.96 -6.64
CA LEU A 275 -20.53 2.83 -6.77
C LEU A 275 -19.90 2.59 -5.41
N THR A 276 -19.85 1.35 -4.98
CA THR A 276 -19.19 0.96 -3.72
C THR A 276 -18.34 -0.26 -4.00
N LEU A 277 -17.05 -0.16 -3.66
CA LEU A 277 -16.08 -1.25 -3.73
C LEU A 277 -15.65 -1.60 -2.32
N SER A 278 -15.77 -2.86 -1.94
CA SER A 278 -15.37 -3.36 -0.62
C SER A 278 -14.28 -4.41 -0.76
N PHE A 279 -13.08 -4.08 -0.28
CA PHE A 279 -11.94 -5.00 -0.27
C PHE A 279 -11.97 -5.90 0.97
N PRO A 280 -11.71 -7.19 0.81
CA PRO A 280 -11.45 -8.09 1.93
C PRO A 280 -10.08 -7.79 2.55
N SER A 281 -9.75 -8.48 3.66
CA SER A 281 -8.41 -8.43 4.22
C SER A 281 -7.38 -8.90 3.18
N PRO A 282 -6.29 -8.13 2.97
CA PRO A 282 -5.25 -8.45 2.00
C PRO A 282 -4.45 -9.72 2.36
N PHE A 283 -4.64 -10.26 3.58
CA PHE A 283 -3.99 -11.49 4.03
C PHE A 283 -4.80 -12.76 3.75
N LEU A 284 -6.00 -12.64 3.15
CA LEU A 284 -6.84 -13.78 2.76
C LEU A 284 -6.75 -13.98 1.25
N ARG A 285 -6.11 -15.07 0.83
CA ARG A 285 -6.01 -15.42 -0.59
C ARG A 285 -7.36 -15.80 -1.19
N SER A 286 -7.55 -15.45 -2.45
CA SER A 286 -8.73 -15.84 -3.25
C SER A 286 -10.06 -15.35 -2.69
N MET A 287 -10.06 -14.29 -1.90
CA MET A 287 -11.26 -13.60 -1.48
C MET A 287 -11.59 -12.50 -2.50
N PRO A 288 -12.74 -12.60 -3.20
CA PRO A 288 -13.07 -11.61 -4.23
C PRO A 288 -13.47 -10.28 -3.60
N THR A 289 -13.06 -9.21 -4.25
CA THR A 289 -13.52 -7.84 -3.97
C THR A 289 -14.92 -7.66 -4.55
N LEU A 290 -15.83 -7.07 -3.76
CA LEU A 290 -17.21 -6.85 -4.15
C LEU A 290 -17.41 -5.44 -4.70
N LEU A 291 -17.91 -5.34 -5.94
CA LEU A 291 -18.36 -4.08 -6.54
C LEU A 291 -19.89 -4.01 -6.53
N ILE A 292 -20.42 -2.93 -5.96
CA ILE A 292 -21.86 -2.65 -5.92
C ILE A 292 -22.13 -1.41 -6.74
N SER A 293 -23.04 -1.51 -7.69
CA SER A 293 -23.56 -0.39 -8.48
C SER A 293 -25.05 -0.20 -8.22
N GLU A 294 -25.43 1.01 -7.84
CA GLU A 294 -26.83 1.40 -7.67
C GLU A 294 -27.17 2.56 -8.59
N THR A 295 -28.25 2.44 -9.32
CA THR A 295 -28.73 3.48 -10.26
C THR A 295 -30.21 3.80 -10.02
N GLY A 296 -30.59 5.04 -10.30
CA GLY A 296 -31.97 5.50 -10.17
C GLY A 296 -32.26 6.67 -11.10
N GLU A 297 -33.54 7.01 -11.22
CA GLU A 297 -34.03 8.16 -12.00
C GLU A 297 -34.67 9.20 -11.09
N ALA A 298 -34.44 10.48 -11.38
CA ALA A 298 -35.04 11.56 -10.63
C ALA A 298 -36.57 11.46 -10.70
N LYS A 299 -37.25 11.63 -9.56
CA LYS A 299 -38.71 11.55 -9.40
C LYS A 299 -39.31 10.15 -9.62
N SER A 300 -38.52 9.12 -9.82
CA SER A 300 -38.94 7.73 -9.89
C SER A 300 -38.68 7.02 -8.55
N PRO A 301 -39.61 6.20 -8.04
CA PRO A 301 -39.31 5.32 -6.89
C PRO A 301 -38.46 4.09 -7.27
N ARG A 302 -38.20 3.91 -8.57
CA ARG A 302 -37.45 2.76 -9.07
C ARG A 302 -35.96 3.01 -8.95
N SER A 303 -35.29 2.05 -8.38
CA SER A 303 -33.80 1.96 -8.35
C SER A 303 -33.39 0.53 -8.65
N SER A 304 -32.20 0.35 -9.20
CA SER A 304 -31.60 -0.96 -9.37
C SER A 304 -30.31 -1.04 -8.55
N ARG A 305 -30.02 -2.23 -8.05
CA ARG A 305 -28.77 -2.56 -7.35
C ARG A 305 -28.20 -3.83 -7.96
N THR A 306 -26.95 -3.77 -8.36
CA THR A 306 -26.18 -4.91 -8.89
C THR A 306 -24.99 -5.13 -7.97
N GLU A 307 -24.78 -6.38 -7.59
CA GLU A 307 -23.58 -6.84 -6.89
C GLU A 307 -22.76 -7.68 -7.85
N GLU A 308 -21.50 -7.32 -8.04
CA GLU A 308 -20.60 -7.94 -9.01
C GLU A 308 -19.36 -8.48 -8.34
N ILE A 309 -19.06 -9.75 -8.58
CA ILE A 309 -17.74 -10.34 -8.39
C ILE A 309 -17.09 -10.34 -9.76
N THR A 310 -16.20 -9.39 -10.01
CA THR A 310 -15.60 -9.20 -11.34
C THR A 310 -14.65 -10.35 -11.70
N SER A 311 -13.93 -10.89 -10.72
CA SER A 311 -12.99 -11.98 -10.91
C SER A 311 -12.64 -12.67 -9.58
N PHE A 312 -12.08 -13.87 -9.67
CA PHE A 312 -11.40 -14.55 -8.57
C PHE A 312 -9.87 -14.48 -8.71
N ASN A 313 -9.36 -13.70 -9.68
CA ASN A 313 -7.93 -13.45 -9.80
C ASN A 313 -7.46 -12.63 -8.58
N GLU A 314 -6.32 -13.03 -8.06
CA GLU A 314 -5.74 -12.41 -6.88
C GLU A 314 -4.93 -11.17 -7.25
N SER A 315 -5.17 -10.07 -6.57
CA SER A 315 -4.54 -8.77 -6.85
C SER A 315 -3.01 -8.81 -6.81
N PHE A 316 -2.40 -9.52 -5.85
CA PHE A 316 -0.96 -9.73 -5.80
C PHE A 316 -0.43 -10.52 -6.98
N LYS A 317 -1.19 -11.48 -7.49
CA LYS A 317 -0.80 -12.23 -8.68
C LYS A 317 -0.84 -11.37 -9.94
N GLU A 318 -1.89 -10.57 -10.11
CA GLU A 318 -2.02 -9.63 -11.22
C GLU A 318 -0.93 -8.55 -11.17
N GLU A 319 -0.56 -8.09 -9.98
CA GLU A 319 0.56 -7.18 -9.75
C GLU A 319 1.89 -7.75 -10.27
N LEU A 320 2.20 -9.01 -9.94
CA LEU A 320 3.41 -9.68 -10.41
C LEU A 320 3.40 -9.92 -11.92
N ILE A 321 2.25 -10.27 -12.49
CA ILE A 321 2.07 -10.39 -13.95
C ILE A 321 2.36 -9.03 -14.61
N HIS A 322 1.80 -7.95 -14.05
CA HIS A 322 2.03 -6.59 -14.55
C HIS A 322 3.52 -6.20 -14.47
N PHE A 323 4.21 -6.50 -13.37
CA PHE A 323 5.64 -6.24 -13.23
C PHE A 323 6.47 -6.93 -14.31
N HIS A 324 6.21 -8.23 -14.53
CA HIS A 324 6.86 -8.99 -15.60
C HIS A 324 6.60 -8.38 -16.97
N ASP A 325 5.36 -8.02 -17.27
CA ASP A 325 4.97 -7.44 -18.54
C ASP A 325 5.62 -6.06 -18.77
N CYS A 326 5.73 -5.22 -17.72
CA CYS A 326 6.44 -3.95 -17.79
C CYS A 326 7.92 -4.15 -18.16
N ILE A 327 8.60 -5.11 -17.52
CA ILE A 327 10.02 -5.41 -17.82
C ILE A 327 10.19 -5.90 -19.25
N THR A 328 9.33 -6.80 -19.70
CA THR A 328 9.48 -7.45 -21.02
C THR A 328 9.04 -6.58 -22.19
N THR A 329 8.18 -5.61 -21.96
CA THR A 329 7.66 -4.69 -23.00
C THR A 329 8.26 -3.29 -22.94
N GLY A 330 8.96 -2.92 -21.85
CA GLY A 330 9.46 -1.57 -21.61
C GLY A 330 8.36 -0.57 -21.22
N ARG A 331 7.17 -1.05 -20.83
CA ARG A 331 6.06 -0.20 -20.39
C ARG A 331 6.27 0.26 -18.95
N GLU A 332 5.95 1.53 -18.66
CA GLU A 332 5.95 2.03 -17.29
C GLU A 332 4.87 1.35 -16.43
N PRO A 333 5.19 0.94 -15.18
CA PRO A 333 4.18 0.38 -14.27
C PRO A 333 3.10 1.39 -13.89
N VAL A 334 1.89 0.90 -13.66
CA VAL A 334 0.77 1.71 -13.12
C VAL A 334 1.11 2.30 -11.75
N THR A 335 1.88 1.56 -10.94
CA THR A 335 2.39 2.00 -9.65
C THR A 335 3.91 2.18 -9.72
N SER A 336 4.38 2.98 -10.69
CA SER A 336 5.80 3.33 -10.81
C SER A 336 6.26 4.14 -9.61
N GLY A 337 7.58 4.19 -9.38
CA GLY A 337 8.14 5.06 -8.34
C GLY A 337 7.70 6.52 -8.46
N ARG A 338 7.52 7.02 -9.71
CA ARG A 338 7.04 8.39 -9.97
C ARG A 338 5.59 8.58 -9.54
N ASP A 339 4.70 7.65 -9.90
CA ASP A 339 3.29 7.70 -9.47
C ASP A 339 3.20 7.67 -7.96
N THR A 340 3.89 6.75 -7.31
CA THR A 340 3.76 6.48 -5.87
C THR A 340 4.45 7.50 -4.98
N LEU A 341 5.36 8.33 -5.52
CA LEU A 341 5.98 9.43 -4.78
C LEU A 341 4.94 10.45 -4.29
N HIS A 342 3.86 10.62 -5.04
CA HIS A 342 2.75 11.50 -4.66
C HIS A 342 2.00 10.98 -3.41
N ASP A 343 1.95 9.68 -3.18
CA ASP A 343 1.33 9.10 -1.98
C ASP A 343 2.12 9.46 -0.73
N ILE A 344 3.46 9.42 -0.83
CA ILE A 344 4.36 9.84 0.26
C ILE A 344 4.19 11.33 0.54
N ALA A 345 4.10 12.16 -0.50
CA ALA A 345 3.85 13.59 -0.34
C ALA A 345 2.51 13.88 0.35
N LEU A 346 1.47 13.11 0.04
CA LEU A 346 0.18 13.22 0.73
C LEU A 346 0.27 12.78 2.20
N CYS A 347 1.04 11.75 2.53
CA CYS A 347 1.29 11.35 3.92
C CYS A 347 1.97 12.48 4.71
N GLU A 348 3.01 13.11 4.15
CA GLU A 348 3.68 14.28 4.76
C GLU A 348 2.71 15.46 4.94
N ALA A 349 1.90 15.74 3.91
CA ALA A 349 0.92 16.83 3.93
C ALA A 349 -0.17 16.62 5.00
N ILE A 350 -0.68 15.38 5.18
CA ILE A 350 -1.68 15.05 6.19
C ILE A 350 -1.17 15.41 7.59
N VAL A 351 0.07 15.02 7.92
CA VAL A 351 0.69 15.38 9.21
C VAL A 351 0.88 16.90 9.32
N SER A 352 1.34 17.55 8.27
CA SER A 352 1.55 19.00 8.24
C SER A 352 0.26 19.77 8.51
N VAL A 353 -0.84 19.41 7.83
CA VAL A 353 -2.15 20.05 8.01
C VAL A 353 -2.70 19.79 9.41
N HIS A 354 -2.56 18.58 9.95
CA HIS A 354 -2.97 18.28 11.32
C HIS A 354 -2.26 19.18 12.34
N ARG A 355 -0.95 19.33 12.24
CA ARG A 355 -0.11 20.11 13.15
C ARG A 355 -0.36 21.63 13.08
N THR A 356 -0.77 22.14 11.93
CA THR A 356 -1.06 23.57 11.74
C THR A 356 -2.45 23.98 12.22
N ARG A 357 -3.30 23.01 12.56
CA ARG A 357 -4.64 23.33 13.12
C ARG A 357 -4.50 23.88 14.51
N MET A 358 -5.00 25.11 14.69
CA MET A 358 -5.20 25.66 16.03
C MET A 358 -6.15 24.75 16.83
N PRO A 359 -5.92 24.51 18.14
CA PRO A 359 -6.89 23.85 18.99
C PRO A 359 -8.20 24.64 18.90
N ARG A 360 -9.27 24.04 18.42
CA ARG A 360 -10.60 24.63 18.57
C ARG A 360 -10.91 24.61 20.06
N GLU A 361 -11.02 25.78 20.68
CA GLU A 361 -11.67 25.92 21.99
C GLU A 361 -13.01 25.17 21.89
N ARG A 362 -13.31 24.33 22.86
CA ARG A 362 -14.64 23.72 22.94
C ARG A 362 -15.65 24.86 22.92
N PRO A 363 -16.70 24.81 22.06
CA PRO A 363 -17.81 25.72 22.22
C PRO A 363 -18.26 25.60 23.68
N SER A 364 -18.38 26.70 24.39
CA SER A 364 -18.99 26.75 25.73
C SER A 364 -20.29 25.93 25.66
N GLU A 365 -20.50 25.01 26.59
CA GLU A 365 -21.67 24.15 26.59
C GLU A 365 -22.93 25.00 26.33
N PRO A 366 -23.80 24.59 25.37
CA PRO A 366 -25.03 25.31 25.16
C PRO A 366 -25.79 25.24 26.51
N VAL A 367 -26.04 26.38 27.11
CA VAL A 367 -26.92 26.48 28.28
C VAL A 367 -28.30 26.00 27.79
N LEU A 368 -28.59 24.73 28.01
CA LEU A 368 -29.93 24.20 27.88
C LEU A 368 -30.78 24.88 28.98
N THR A 369 -31.30 26.06 28.66
CA THR A 369 -32.38 26.63 29.47
C THR A 369 -33.56 25.67 29.36
N ALA A 370 -33.79 24.93 30.43
CA ALA A 370 -35.01 24.16 30.61
C ALA A 370 -36.18 25.12 30.46
N ALA A 371 -36.88 25.04 29.34
CA ALA A 371 -38.18 25.63 29.19
C ALA A 371 -39.12 24.87 30.12
N ARG A 372 -39.63 25.58 31.14
CA ARG A 372 -40.70 25.13 32.03
C ARG A 372 -42.02 25.08 31.27
#